data_f55c619cb78aec8657fdebf8ffdb0d28
#
_entry.id   f55c619cb78aec8657fdebf8ffdb0d28
#
_cell.length_a   1.000
_cell.length_b   1.000
_cell.length_c   1.000
_cell.angle_alpha   90.00
_cell.angle_beta   90.00
_cell.angle_gamma   90.00
#
_symmetry.space_group_name_H-M   'P 1'
#
loop_
_entity.id
_entity.type
_entity.pdbx_description
1 polymer ?
#
loop_
_entity_poly.entity_id
_entity_poly.type
_entity_poly.pdbx_seq_one_letter_code
_entity_poly.pdbx_strand_id
1 'polypeptide(L)'
;MSSSVRSSAPPDVAALLAALPARIADVPALRAAQAPAHPALIEDARRLSYAELAEAVDTAAARLAALGVRGGDRVMIVAENSVAQIVLLLAAARVDAWALVSNARLAASELDAIAAHARPKLIAFATEASPDARAHAARYRAAPADALPIDIGAWSHHVDADAPAEPVAADGAAQCAALIYTTGTTGAPKGVMLSHRNLLFVAATSSALRRVSPDDVVYTVLPVSHVYGLASVCLGSLYAGATLRLAPRYSPEAVRVALADERVTIFQGVPAMHAKLLEHLHTHGHAWRAPRLRFAYSGGSPLDADLKARVERVYGVPLHNGYGMTESSPTITQTPLDAPRADCSVGTPIPGVEMRIVAPDGADVPRGEVGEIRVRGPNVMLGYYRNADATRAAVSPDGWLSTGDLARQDADGAVTIAGRSKELIIRSGFNVYPVEVEQVLNAHPDVVQAAVIGRAVDGNEEVLAFVELAPGATAADAELHAWCAQRLAPYKRPARIRVLDALPAASTGKVLKHRLRDLA
;
A
#
# COMPACT_ATOMS: atom_id res chain seq x y z
N MET A 1 4.13 -1.56 42.08
CA MET A 1 5.45 -1.87 41.46
C MET A 1 5.55 -1.03 40.21
N SER A 2 6.39 0.00 40.23
CA SER A 2 6.58 0.96 39.13
C SER A 2 7.37 0.28 38.02
N SER A 3 6.72 -0.06 36.91
CA SER A 3 7.39 -0.50 35.69
C SER A 3 7.99 0.74 35.02
N SER A 4 9.30 0.90 35.11
CA SER A 4 10.05 1.88 34.35
C SER A 4 9.80 1.66 32.86
N VAL A 5 9.01 2.52 32.23
CA VAL A 5 8.91 2.65 30.77
C VAL A 5 10.32 3.02 30.28
N ARG A 6 11.04 2.05 29.73
CA ARG A 6 12.28 2.33 29.01
C ARG A 6 11.89 3.10 27.75
N SER A 7 12.08 4.40 27.77
CA SER A 7 12.17 5.22 26.56
C SER A 7 13.36 4.68 25.77
N SER A 8 13.11 3.86 24.76
CA SER A 8 14.14 3.49 23.82
C SER A 8 14.51 4.72 23.00
N ALA A 9 15.78 5.10 23.01
CA ALA A 9 16.30 6.11 22.09
C ALA A 9 15.88 5.76 20.65
N PRO A 10 15.63 6.76 19.79
CA PRO A 10 15.32 6.50 18.39
C PRO A 10 16.42 5.62 17.78
N PRO A 11 16.08 4.65 16.93
CA PRO A 11 17.07 3.75 16.34
C PRO A 11 18.14 4.55 15.61
N ASP A 12 19.40 4.17 15.79
CA ASP A 12 20.51 4.69 14.99
C ASP A 12 20.32 4.25 13.54
N VAL A 13 19.91 5.18 12.69
CA VAL A 13 19.59 4.94 11.28
C VAL A 13 20.81 4.47 10.50
N ALA A 14 22.00 4.99 10.82
CA ALA A 14 23.24 4.57 10.17
C ALA A 14 23.57 3.11 10.51
N ALA A 15 23.44 2.72 11.78
CA ALA A 15 23.61 1.35 12.21
C ALA A 15 22.55 0.42 11.59
N LEU A 16 21.28 0.86 11.51
CA LEU A 16 20.22 0.12 10.83
C LEU A 16 20.58 -0.13 9.38
N LEU A 17 20.95 0.91 8.62
CA LEU A 17 21.29 0.79 7.19
C LEU A 17 22.51 -0.13 6.97
N ALA A 18 23.49 -0.07 7.84
CA ALA A 18 24.68 -0.94 7.76
C ALA A 18 24.35 -2.41 8.06
N ALA A 19 23.30 -2.69 8.85
CA ALA A 19 22.88 -4.04 9.21
C ALA A 19 21.90 -4.66 8.18
N LEU A 20 21.37 -3.89 7.22
CA LEU A 20 20.48 -4.43 6.21
C LEU A 20 21.22 -5.39 5.27
N PRO A 21 20.58 -6.49 4.85
CA PRO A 21 21.11 -7.32 3.77
C PRO A 21 21.19 -6.54 2.45
N ALA A 22 22.04 -6.98 1.55
CA ALA A 22 22.23 -6.32 0.27
C ALA A 22 20.98 -6.44 -0.63
N ARG A 23 20.24 -7.55 -0.51
CA ARG A 23 19.06 -7.84 -1.35
C ARG A 23 17.86 -8.28 -0.51
N ILE A 24 16.66 -7.97 -0.97
CA ILE A 24 15.42 -8.50 -0.37
C ILE A 24 15.38 -10.03 -0.41
N ALA A 25 16.03 -10.63 -1.38
CA ALA A 25 16.14 -12.08 -1.53
C ALA A 25 16.97 -12.76 -0.43
N ASP A 26 17.76 -12.01 0.32
CA ASP A 26 18.60 -12.55 1.39
C ASP A 26 17.83 -12.76 2.69
N VAL A 27 16.67 -12.10 2.83
CA VAL A 27 15.86 -12.12 4.06
C VAL A 27 15.44 -13.52 4.49
N PRO A 28 14.91 -14.40 3.61
CA PRO A 28 14.56 -15.78 4.03
C PRO A 28 15.73 -16.57 4.58
N ALA A 29 16.89 -16.51 3.92
CA ALA A 29 18.09 -17.23 4.36
C ALA A 29 18.62 -16.72 5.71
N LEU A 30 18.60 -15.41 5.94
CA LEU A 30 18.97 -14.83 7.23
C LEU A 30 18.06 -15.32 8.37
N ARG A 31 16.76 -15.45 8.12
CA ARG A 31 15.80 -15.96 9.10
C ARG A 31 15.89 -17.48 9.26
N ALA A 32 16.11 -18.21 8.18
CA ALA A 32 16.37 -19.65 8.22
C ALA A 32 17.59 -20.00 9.06
N ALA A 33 18.65 -19.19 9.03
CA ALA A 33 19.83 -19.39 9.87
C ALA A 33 19.52 -19.27 11.38
N GLN A 34 18.48 -18.54 11.76
CA GLN A 34 18.06 -18.36 13.16
C GLN A 34 17.00 -19.37 13.59
N ALA A 35 16.00 -19.63 12.74
CA ALA A 35 14.85 -20.48 13.02
C ALA A 35 14.37 -21.19 11.74
N PRO A 36 15.10 -22.23 11.24
CA PRO A 36 14.84 -22.84 9.93
C PRO A 36 13.43 -23.42 9.80
N ALA A 37 12.91 -24.03 10.85
CA ALA A 37 11.59 -24.68 10.85
C ALA A 37 10.43 -23.72 11.17
N HIS A 38 10.71 -22.42 11.45
CA HIS A 38 9.65 -21.47 11.75
C HIS A 38 8.80 -21.20 10.51
N PRO A 39 7.45 -21.20 10.60
CA PRO A 39 6.59 -20.94 9.46
C PRO A 39 6.83 -19.52 8.89
N ALA A 40 7.07 -19.41 7.59
CA ALA A 40 7.22 -18.13 6.89
C ALA A 40 5.95 -17.76 6.13
N LEU A 41 5.40 -18.69 5.34
CA LEU A 41 4.23 -18.48 4.49
C LEU A 41 3.17 -19.56 4.74
N ILE A 42 1.92 -19.13 4.80
CA ILE A 42 0.73 -20.00 4.85
C ILE A 42 -0.24 -19.55 3.77
N GLU A 43 -0.58 -20.44 2.84
CA GLU A 43 -1.59 -20.26 1.79
C GLU A 43 -2.48 -21.50 1.79
N ASP A 44 -3.67 -21.39 2.33
CA ASP A 44 -4.60 -22.50 2.55
C ASP A 44 -3.92 -23.72 3.24
N ALA A 45 -3.77 -24.84 2.55
CA ALA A 45 -3.08 -26.04 3.05
C ALA A 45 -1.56 -25.97 2.87
N ARG A 46 -1.06 -25.09 1.97
CA ARG A 46 0.39 -24.94 1.69
C ARG A 46 1.05 -24.14 2.80
N ARG A 47 2.15 -24.70 3.33
CA ARG A 47 2.94 -24.07 4.38
C ARG A 47 4.41 -24.20 4.02
N LEU A 48 5.13 -23.08 4.09
CA LEU A 48 6.58 -23.05 3.93
C LEU A 48 7.21 -22.51 5.21
N SER A 49 8.19 -23.21 5.74
CA SER A 49 9.12 -22.71 6.74
C SER A 49 10.09 -21.70 6.10
N TYR A 50 10.87 -20.98 6.92
CA TYR A 50 11.92 -20.09 6.40
C TYR A 50 13.01 -20.84 5.62
N ALA A 51 13.36 -22.07 6.02
CA ALA A 51 14.30 -22.90 5.28
C ALA A 51 13.74 -23.28 3.90
N GLU A 52 12.49 -23.75 3.85
CA GLU A 52 11.82 -24.11 2.59
C GLU A 52 11.61 -22.88 1.70
N LEU A 53 11.30 -21.71 2.28
CA LEU A 53 11.20 -20.48 1.51
C LEU A 53 12.54 -20.07 0.89
N ALA A 54 13.65 -20.18 1.63
CA ALA A 54 14.98 -19.89 1.10
C ALA A 54 15.35 -20.85 -0.05
N GLU A 55 15.11 -22.14 0.11
CA GLU A 55 15.32 -23.15 -0.93
C GLU A 55 14.44 -22.91 -2.15
N ALA A 56 13.16 -22.60 -1.97
CA ALA A 56 12.23 -22.27 -3.05
C ALA A 56 12.69 -21.04 -3.84
N VAL A 57 13.22 -20.01 -3.16
CA VAL A 57 13.78 -18.81 -3.80
C VAL A 57 15.00 -19.16 -4.65
N ASP A 58 15.94 -19.95 -4.12
CA ASP A 58 17.17 -20.31 -4.85
C ASP A 58 16.87 -21.23 -6.05
N THR A 59 15.96 -22.18 -5.91
CA THR A 59 15.55 -23.06 -7.03
C THR A 59 14.75 -22.29 -8.09
N ALA A 60 13.87 -21.39 -7.70
CA ALA A 60 13.17 -20.52 -8.63
C ALA A 60 14.12 -19.54 -9.35
N ALA A 61 15.13 -19.01 -8.66
CA ALA A 61 16.16 -18.16 -9.26
C ALA A 61 16.97 -18.91 -10.32
N ALA A 62 17.38 -20.16 -10.03
CA ALA A 62 18.03 -21.03 -11.00
C ALA A 62 17.12 -21.31 -12.22
N ARG A 63 15.81 -21.48 -12.00
CA ARG A 63 14.84 -21.67 -13.08
C ARG A 63 14.70 -20.39 -13.94
N LEU A 64 14.62 -19.21 -13.34
CA LEU A 64 14.60 -17.94 -14.07
C LEU A 64 15.87 -17.76 -14.91
N ALA A 65 17.05 -18.08 -14.36
CA ALA A 65 18.32 -18.03 -15.08
C ALA A 65 18.34 -19.00 -16.27
N ALA A 66 17.82 -20.23 -16.10
CA ALA A 66 17.70 -21.22 -17.19
C ALA A 66 16.74 -20.74 -18.30
N LEU A 67 15.74 -19.91 -17.98
CA LEU A 67 14.85 -19.26 -18.94
C LEU A 67 15.47 -17.99 -19.56
N GLY A 68 16.75 -17.71 -19.27
CA GLY A 68 17.51 -16.61 -19.85
C GLY A 68 17.40 -15.27 -19.13
N VAL A 69 16.79 -15.23 -17.93
CA VAL A 69 16.74 -14.03 -17.09
C VAL A 69 18.12 -13.74 -16.50
N ARG A 70 18.56 -12.49 -16.56
CA ARG A 70 19.85 -12.00 -16.06
C ARG A 70 19.68 -10.73 -15.27
N GLY A 71 20.74 -10.27 -14.62
CA GLY A 71 20.79 -8.97 -13.96
C GLY A 71 20.35 -7.84 -14.89
N GLY A 72 19.53 -6.93 -14.37
CA GLY A 72 18.95 -5.82 -15.14
C GLY A 72 17.73 -6.15 -15.99
N ASP A 73 17.37 -7.44 -16.14
CA ASP A 73 16.12 -7.82 -16.81
C ASP A 73 14.90 -7.48 -15.94
N ARG A 74 13.73 -7.28 -16.57
CA ARG A 74 12.46 -7.14 -15.86
C ARG A 74 11.73 -8.47 -15.89
N VAL A 75 11.32 -8.93 -14.71
CA VAL A 75 10.47 -10.10 -14.53
C VAL A 75 9.09 -9.60 -14.11
N MET A 76 8.12 -9.63 -15.01
CA MET A 76 6.75 -9.24 -14.70
C MET A 76 6.03 -10.41 -14.06
N ILE A 77 5.48 -10.21 -12.85
CA ILE A 77 4.80 -11.23 -12.07
C ILE A 77 3.31 -10.87 -11.98
N VAL A 78 2.48 -11.56 -12.73
CA VAL A 78 1.03 -11.37 -12.79
C VAL A 78 0.37 -12.33 -11.81
N ALA A 79 -0.04 -11.81 -10.67
CA ALA A 79 -0.53 -12.63 -9.56
C ALA A 79 -1.49 -11.89 -8.64
N GLU A 80 -2.24 -12.64 -7.87
CA GLU A 80 -2.79 -12.24 -6.58
C GLU A 80 -1.87 -12.79 -5.47
N ASN A 81 -2.09 -12.36 -4.21
CA ASN A 81 -1.25 -12.81 -3.09
C ASN A 81 -1.17 -14.33 -3.02
N SER A 82 0.01 -14.88 -3.19
CA SER A 82 0.27 -16.32 -3.21
C SER A 82 1.72 -16.62 -2.89
N VAL A 83 2.02 -17.86 -2.52
CA VAL A 83 3.39 -18.35 -2.33
C VAL A 83 4.19 -18.17 -3.61
N ALA A 84 3.62 -18.51 -4.78
CA ALA A 84 4.29 -18.33 -6.08
C ALA A 84 4.71 -16.88 -6.32
N GLN A 85 3.83 -15.91 -6.01
CA GLN A 85 4.14 -14.49 -6.18
C GLN A 85 5.36 -14.07 -5.36
N ILE A 86 5.40 -14.46 -4.08
CA ILE A 86 6.48 -14.07 -3.16
C ILE A 86 7.80 -14.74 -3.55
N VAL A 87 7.76 -16.03 -3.87
CA VAL A 87 8.96 -16.77 -4.30
C VAL A 87 9.52 -16.21 -5.60
N LEU A 88 8.69 -15.97 -6.62
CA LEU A 88 9.15 -15.40 -7.90
C LEU A 88 9.67 -13.97 -7.76
N LEU A 89 9.07 -13.13 -6.89
CA LEU A 89 9.58 -11.80 -6.56
C LEU A 89 11.01 -11.88 -5.98
N LEU A 90 11.20 -12.72 -4.98
CA LEU A 90 12.50 -12.88 -4.33
C LEU A 90 13.52 -13.58 -5.27
N ALA A 91 13.07 -14.52 -6.10
CA ALA A 91 13.92 -15.18 -7.10
C ALA A 91 14.42 -14.19 -8.17
N ALA A 92 13.58 -13.26 -8.65
CA ALA A 92 14.02 -12.19 -9.54
C ALA A 92 15.11 -11.32 -8.87
N ALA A 93 14.90 -10.95 -7.60
CA ALA A 93 15.88 -10.19 -6.83
C ALA A 93 17.18 -10.96 -6.60
N ARG A 94 17.14 -12.28 -6.51
CA ARG A 94 18.32 -13.15 -6.34
C ARG A 94 19.25 -13.13 -7.56
N VAL A 95 18.71 -12.96 -8.75
CA VAL A 95 19.48 -12.84 -10.01
C VAL A 95 19.70 -11.40 -10.46
N ASP A 96 19.53 -10.41 -9.58
CA ASP A 96 19.63 -8.98 -9.88
C ASP A 96 18.67 -8.48 -10.98
N ALA A 97 17.60 -9.23 -11.25
CA ALA A 97 16.52 -8.78 -12.11
C ALA A 97 15.51 -7.94 -11.32
N TRP A 98 14.82 -7.06 -12.02
CA TRP A 98 13.82 -6.16 -11.43
C TRP A 98 12.45 -6.85 -11.41
N ALA A 99 11.89 -7.07 -10.25
CA ALA A 99 10.55 -7.62 -10.13
C ALA A 99 9.49 -6.56 -10.44
N LEU A 100 8.72 -6.77 -11.51
CA LEU A 100 7.56 -5.96 -11.84
C LEU A 100 6.31 -6.67 -11.36
N VAL A 101 5.82 -6.32 -10.15
CA VAL A 101 4.68 -7.03 -9.56
C VAL A 101 3.37 -6.40 -10.03
N SER A 102 2.57 -7.15 -10.79
CA SER A 102 1.32 -6.70 -11.38
C SER A 102 0.13 -7.47 -10.81
N ASN A 103 -0.94 -6.74 -10.47
CA ASN A 103 -2.17 -7.38 -10.01
C ASN A 103 -2.85 -8.12 -11.17
N ALA A 104 -3.18 -9.38 -10.97
CA ALA A 104 -3.83 -10.19 -12.01
C ALA A 104 -5.21 -9.66 -12.44
N ARG A 105 -5.87 -8.83 -11.61
CA ARG A 105 -7.18 -8.22 -11.91
C ARG A 105 -7.10 -6.97 -12.80
N LEU A 106 -5.92 -6.57 -13.25
CA LEU A 106 -5.79 -5.52 -14.25
C LEU A 106 -6.49 -5.93 -15.55
N ALA A 107 -7.14 -4.99 -16.21
CA ALA A 107 -7.69 -5.23 -17.53
C ALA A 107 -6.59 -5.63 -18.53
N ALA A 108 -6.95 -6.37 -19.56
CA ALA A 108 -5.99 -6.81 -20.58
C ALA A 108 -5.18 -5.64 -21.17
N SER A 109 -5.85 -4.54 -21.50
CA SER A 109 -5.22 -3.33 -22.05
C SER A 109 -4.25 -2.65 -21.07
N GLU A 110 -4.57 -2.66 -19.77
CA GLU A 110 -3.71 -2.09 -18.73
C GLU A 110 -2.42 -2.92 -18.59
N LEU A 111 -2.57 -4.25 -18.57
CA LEU A 111 -1.44 -5.18 -18.49
C LEU A 111 -0.54 -5.05 -19.72
N ASP A 112 -1.14 -4.98 -20.92
CA ASP A 112 -0.41 -4.82 -22.18
C ASP A 112 0.34 -3.48 -22.25
N ALA A 113 -0.27 -2.39 -21.78
CA ALA A 113 0.39 -1.08 -21.72
C ALA A 113 1.62 -1.09 -20.77
N ILE A 114 1.49 -1.75 -19.62
CA ILE A 114 2.60 -1.94 -18.68
C ILE A 114 3.69 -2.80 -19.32
N ALA A 115 3.34 -3.93 -19.93
CA ALA A 115 4.29 -4.83 -20.58
C ALA A 115 5.02 -4.13 -21.74
N ALA A 116 4.32 -3.35 -22.56
CA ALA A 116 4.91 -2.60 -23.67
C ALA A 116 5.92 -1.55 -23.17
N HIS A 117 5.61 -0.85 -22.09
CA HIS A 117 6.52 0.15 -21.51
C HIS A 117 7.72 -0.48 -20.81
N ALA A 118 7.48 -1.52 -20.00
CA ALA A 118 8.52 -2.19 -19.21
C ALA A 118 9.40 -3.12 -20.05
N ARG A 119 8.88 -3.72 -21.13
CA ARG A 119 9.55 -4.72 -21.95
C ARG A 119 10.18 -5.82 -21.10
N PRO A 120 9.37 -6.60 -20.36
CA PRO A 120 9.90 -7.64 -19.48
C PRO A 120 10.53 -8.78 -20.27
N LYS A 121 11.68 -9.27 -19.79
CA LYS A 121 12.33 -10.48 -20.31
C LYS A 121 11.47 -11.72 -20.11
N LEU A 122 10.77 -11.75 -18.97
CA LEU A 122 9.88 -12.85 -18.63
C LEU A 122 8.62 -12.29 -17.98
N ILE A 123 7.46 -12.85 -18.38
CA ILE A 123 6.19 -12.64 -17.69
C ILE A 123 5.80 -13.97 -17.04
N ALA A 124 5.71 -13.98 -15.71
CA ALA A 124 5.27 -15.12 -14.92
C ALA A 124 3.82 -14.91 -14.47
N PHE A 125 3.00 -15.95 -14.57
CA PHE A 125 1.58 -15.95 -14.20
C PHE A 125 1.36 -17.00 -13.11
N ALA A 126 0.90 -16.59 -11.91
CA ALA A 126 0.54 -17.52 -10.82
C ALA A 126 -0.84 -18.14 -11.11
N THR A 127 -0.84 -19.18 -11.94
CA THR A 127 -2.07 -19.74 -12.55
C THR A 127 -2.91 -20.58 -11.60
N GLU A 128 -2.36 -21.10 -10.52
CA GLU A 128 -3.14 -21.82 -9.50
C GLU A 128 -3.93 -20.86 -8.62
N ALA A 129 -3.23 -19.85 -8.09
CA ALA A 129 -3.82 -18.94 -7.11
C ALA A 129 -4.84 -17.94 -7.69
N SER A 130 -4.81 -17.69 -9.03
CA SER A 130 -5.65 -16.66 -9.64
C SER A 130 -6.24 -17.10 -10.98
N PRO A 131 -7.60 -17.15 -11.08
CA PRO A 131 -8.29 -17.35 -12.36
C PRO A 131 -7.95 -16.24 -13.37
N ASP A 132 -7.79 -14.99 -12.92
CA ASP A 132 -7.44 -13.86 -13.78
C ASP A 132 -6.01 -14.01 -14.33
N ALA A 133 -5.04 -14.46 -13.51
CA ALA A 133 -3.70 -14.77 -13.98
C ALA A 133 -3.70 -15.89 -15.02
N ARG A 134 -4.56 -16.90 -14.85
CA ARG A 134 -4.74 -17.98 -15.84
C ARG A 134 -5.30 -17.47 -17.16
N ALA A 135 -6.28 -16.57 -17.12
CA ALA A 135 -6.83 -15.93 -18.31
C ALA A 135 -5.76 -15.12 -19.06
N HIS A 136 -4.95 -14.35 -18.34
CA HIS A 136 -3.82 -13.62 -18.94
C HIS A 136 -2.76 -14.57 -19.51
N ALA A 137 -2.39 -15.65 -18.80
CA ALA A 137 -1.44 -16.65 -19.29
C ALA A 137 -1.89 -17.26 -20.63
N ALA A 138 -3.18 -17.58 -20.77
CA ALA A 138 -3.75 -18.07 -22.02
C ALA A 138 -3.63 -17.04 -23.16
N ARG A 139 -3.88 -15.74 -22.89
CA ARG A 139 -3.74 -14.64 -23.86
C ARG A 139 -2.29 -14.51 -24.36
N TYR A 140 -1.31 -14.63 -23.45
CA TYR A 140 0.11 -14.56 -23.78
C TYR A 140 0.67 -15.87 -24.33
N ARG A 141 -0.17 -16.93 -24.48
CA ARG A 141 0.26 -18.28 -24.86
C ARG A 141 1.43 -18.77 -23.99
N ALA A 142 1.33 -18.49 -22.69
CA ALA A 142 2.37 -18.81 -21.73
C ALA A 142 2.51 -20.32 -21.59
N ALA A 143 3.76 -20.80 -21.57
CA ALA A 143 4.07 -22.19 -21.33
C ALA A 143 3.96 -22.49 -19.83
N PRO A 144 3.44 -23.67 -19.43
CA PRO A 144 3.49 -24.10 -18.04
C PRO A 144 4.95 -24.23 -17.59
N ALA A 145 5.24 -23.83 -16.37
CA ALA A 145 6.53 -24.03 -15.77
C ALA A 145 6.62 -25.43 -15.14
N ASP A 146 7.81 -26.01 -15.15
CA ASP A 146 8.06 -27.25 -14.42
C ASP A 146 7.91 -27.03 -12.92
N ALA A 147 7.45 -28.06 -12.20
CA ALA A 147 7.36 -28.03 -10.76
C ALA A 147 8.75 -27.82 -10.12
N LEU A 148 8.79 -27.05 -9.07
CA LEU A 148 9.99 -26.89 -8.24
C LEU A 148 10.02 -27.97 -7.15
N PRO A 149 11.20 -28.27 -6.56
CA PRO A 149 11.30 -29.23 -5.45
C PRO A 149 10.39 -28.86 -4.27
N ILE A 150 10.29 -27.58 -3.95
CA ILE A 150 9.33 -27.05 -3.00
C ILE A 150 8.09 -26.59 -3.75
N ASP A 151 6.91 -27.06 -3.33
CA ASP A 151 5.64 -26.67 -3.94
C ASP A 151 5.31 -25.20 -3.65
N ILE A 152 5.35 -24.39 -4.70
CA ILE A 152 4.97 -22.96 -4.65
C ILE A 152 3.60 -22.70 -5.31
N GLY A 153 2.96 -23.72 -5.87
CA GLY A 153 1.79 -23.63 -6.72
C GLY A 153 2.14 -23.52 -8.21
N ALA A 154 1.19 -23.92 -9.06
CA ALA A 154 1.38 -23.89 -10.50
C ALA A 154 1.50 -22.46 -11.03
N TRP A 155 2.45 -22.25 -11.93
CA TRP A 155 2.65 -21.01 -12.65
C TRP A 155 3.03 -21.29 -14.11
N SER A 156 2.87 -20.27 -14.95
CA SER A 156 3.22 -20.31 -16.38
C SER A 156 4.07 -19.10 -16.74
N HIS A 157 4.80 -19.17 -17.85
CA HIS A 157 5.71 -18.11 -18.25
C HIS A 157 5.66 -17.81 -19.75
N HIS A 158 5.91 -16.57 -20.10
CA HIS A 158 6.16 -16.09 -21.46
C HIS A 158 7.51 -15.39 -21.47
N VAL A 159 8.39 -15.73 -22.44
CA VAL A 159 9.73 -15.17 -22.56
C VAL A 159 9.84 -14.33 -23.83
N ASP A 160 10.31 -13.10 -23.70
CA ASP A 160 10.75 -12.25 -24.83
C ASP A 160 12.28 -12.34 -24.94
N ALA A 161 12.77 -13.06 -25.95
CA ALA A 161 14.20 -13.26 -26.17
C ALA A 161 14.95 -11.94 -26.42
N ASP A 162 14.28 -10.96 -27.03
CA ASP A 162 14.86 -9.69 -27.51
C ASP A 162 14.68 -8.53 -26.50
N ALA A 163 14.14 -8.81 -25.30
CA ALA A 163 13.98 -7.79 -24.27
C ALA A 163 15.36 -7.25 -23.82
N PRO A 164 15.59 -5.92 -23.87
CA PRO A 164 16.86 -5.34 -23.44
C PRO A 164 17.00 -5.39 -21.92
N ALA A 165 18.19 -5.69 -21.40
CA ALA A 165 18.49 -5.54 -19.98
C ALA A 165 18.87 -4.08 -19.64
N GLU A 166 18.58 -3.64 -18.41
CA GLU A 166 19.07 -2.39 -17.85
C GLU A 166 20.44 -2.63 -17.17
N PRO A 167 21.25 -1.58 -16.97
CA PRO A 167 22.51 -1.71 -16.25
C PRO A 167 22.32 -2.25 -14.83
N VAL A 168 23.24 -3.12 -14.40
CA VAL A 168 23.30 -3.60 -13.02
C VAL A 168 24.10 -2.61 -12.18
N ALA A 169 23.56 -2.21 -11.02
CA ALA A 169 24.27 -1.32 -10.12
C ALA A 169 25.49 -2.03 -9.49
N ALA A 170 26.60 -1.32 -9.35
CA ALA A 170 27.80 -1.85 -8.69
C ALA A 170 27.55 -2.16 -7.20
N ASP A 171 26.74 -1.33 -6.52
CA ASP A 171 26.22 -1.61 -5.18
C ASP A 171 24.89 -2.37 -5.29
N GLY A 172 24.87 -3.64 -4.92
CA GLY A 172 23.68 -4.48 -4.99
C GLY A 172 22.51 -3.90 -4.18
N ALA A 173 22.76 -3.20 -3.08
CA ALA A 173 21.70 -2.57 -2.29
C ALA A 173 21.05 -1.38 -3.03
N ALA A 174 21.76 -0.74 -3.95
CA ALA A 174 21.26 0.34 -4.81
C ALA A 174 20.58 -0.17 -6.09
N GLN A 175 20.71 -1.48 -6.40
CA GLN A 175 20.02 -2.09 -7.55
C GLN A 175 18.50 -1.93 -7.40
N CYS A 176 17.80 -1.67 -8.52
CA CYS A 176 16.34 -1.70 -8.54
C CYS A 176 15.84 -3.11 -8.21
N ALA A 177 15.08 -3.24 -7.13
CA ALA A 177 14.50 -4.50 -6.69
C ALA A 177 13.08 -4.69 -7.22
N ALA A 178 12.31 -3.60 -7.24
CA ALA A 178 10.92 -3.64 -7.68
C ALA A 178 10.57 -2.43 -8.55
N LEU A 179 9.80 -2.70 -9.59
CA LEU A 179 9.18 -1.71 -10.46
C LEU A 179 7.67 -1.75 -10.23
N ILE A 180 7.13 -0.72 -9.58
CA ILE A 180 5.71 -0.63 -9.24
C ILE A 180 5.02 0.41 -10.11
N TYR A 181 4.03 -0.03 -10.89
CA TYR A 181 3.27 0.88 -11.74
C TYR A 181 2.14 1.54 -10.97
N THR A 182 2.05 2.86 -11.10
CA THR A 182 0.96 3.67 -10.56
C THR A 182 0.17 4.30 -11.70
N THR A 183 -1.15 4.42 -11.51
CA THR A 183 -2.00 5.17 -12.43
C THR A 183 -1.77 6.66 -12.16
N GLY A 184 -0.94 7.30 -12.99
CA GLY A 184 -0.72 8.74 -12.91
C GLY A 184 -1.99 9.52 -13.21
N THR A 185 -2.10 10.74 -12.68
CA THR A 185 -3.19 11.70 -12.99
C THR A 185 -3.27 12.08 -14.48
N THR A 186 -2.25 11.72 -15.26
CA THR A 186 -2.13 12.01 -16.72
C THR A 186 -2.58 10.85 -17.60
N GLY A 187 -3.10 9.74 -17.02
CA GLY A 187 -3.61 8.59 -17.76
C GLY A 187 -2.55 7.54 -18.16
N ALA A 188 -1.30 7.92 -18.38
CA ALA A 188 -0.24 6.94 -18.68
C ALA A 188 0.36 6.36 -17.38
N PRO A 189 0.53 5.03 -17.28
CA PRO A 189 1.09 4.40 -16.09
C PRO A 189 2.58 4.79 -15.93
N LYS A 190 2.98 5.15 -14.70
CA LYS A 190 4.37 5.45 -14.35
C LYS A 190 4.97 4.30 -13.55
N GLY A 191 6.12 3.79 -13.98
CA GLY A 191 6.87 2.78 -13.24
C GLY A 191 7.78 3.43 -12.19
N VAL A 192 7.48 3.24 -10.92
CA VAL A 192 8.31 3.71 -9.79
C VAL A 192 9.41 2.70 -9.53
N MET A 193 10.68 3.11 -9.60
CA MET A 193 11.84 2.26 -9.35
C MET A 193 12.22 2.29 -7.87
N LEU A 194 12.14 1.14 -7.19
CA LEU A 194 12.49 0.98 -5.79
C LEU A 194 13.70 0.06 -5.63
N SER A 195 14.75 0.55 -4.97
CA SER A 195 15.95 -0.25 -4.70
C SER A 195 15.73 -1.25 -3.57
N HIS A 196 16.64 -2.22 -3.47
CA HIS A 196 16.67 -3.13 -2.31
C HIS A 196 16.78 -2.35 -1.00
N ARG A 197 17.62 -1.33 -0.97
CA ARG A 197 17.80 -0.45 0.22
C ARG A 197 16.51 0.27 0.58
N ASN A 198 15.79 0.84 -0.38
CA ASN A 198 14.53 1.51 -0.13
C ASN A 198 13.52 0.58 0.56
N LEU A 199 13.31 -0.61 -0.02
CA LEU A 199 12.35 -1.59 0.48
C LEU A 199 12.75 -2.16 1.84
N LEU A 200 14.02 -2.51 2.02
CA LEU A 200 14.53 -3.09 3.28
C LEU A 200 14.55 -2.06 4.42
N PHE A 201 14.87 -0.80 4.13
CA PHE A 201 14.79 0.27 5.12
C PHE A 201 13.36 0.41 5.67
N VAL A 202 12.37 0.47 4.80
CA VAL A 202 10.97 0.56 5.23
C VAL A 202 10.51 -0.72 5.91
N ALA A 203 10.89 -1.90 5.40
CA ALA A 203 10.58 -3.19 6.01
C ALA A 203 11.11 -3.26 7.46
N ALA A 204 12.39 -2.93 7.68
CA ALA A 204 13.01 -2.94 8.99
C ALA A 204 12.42 -1.89 9.94
N THR A 205 12.28 -0.63 9.48
CA THR A 205 11.78 0.46 10.32
C THR A 205 10.31 0.27 10.68
N SER A 206 9.46 -0.09 9.71
CA SER A 206 8.03 -0.30 9.96
C SER A 206 7.77 -1.49 10.88
N SER A 207 8.49 -2.61 10.71
CA SER A 207 8.34 -3.77 11.57
C SER A 207 8.82 -3.49 13.01
N ALA A 208 9.91 -2.77 13.17
CA ALA A 208 10.41 -2.36 14.48
C ALA A 208 9.42 -1.45 15.21
N LEU A 209 8.87 -0.42 14.53
CA LEU A 209 7.88 0.49 15.10
C LEU A 209 6.57 -0.22 15.52
N ARG A 210 6.21 -1.31 14.82
CA ARG A 210 5.02 -2.15 15.10
C ARG A 210 5.35 -3.31 16.05
N ARG A 211 6.62 -3.44 16.46
CA ARG A 211 7.13 -4.56 17.26
C ARG A 211 6.73 -5.92 16.68
N VAL A 212 6.86 -6.05 15.36
CA VAL A 212 6.62 -7.33 14.70
C VAL A 212 7.71 -8.31 15.10
N SER A 213 7.32 -9.51 15.46
CA SER A 213 8.20 -10.55 16.00
C SER A 213 7.89 -11.92 15.38
N PRO A 214 8.73 -12.95 15.61
CA PRO A 214 8.44 -14.31 15.17
C PRO A 214 7.13 -14.90 15.75
N ASP A 215 6.64 -14.40 16.87
CA ASP A 215 5.38 -14.85 17.46
C ASP A 215 4.13 -14.37 16.72
N ASP A 216 4.31 -13.49 15.73
CA ASP A 216 3.21 -12.88 14.99
C ASP A 216 2.78 -13.69 13.78
N VAL A 217 1.48 -13.72 13.57
CA VAL A 217 0.82 -14.17 12.34
C VAL A 217 0.14 -12.96 11.71
N VAL A 218 0.64 -12.54 10.54
CA VAL A 218 0.16 -11.34 9.84
C VAL A 218 -0.79 -11.75 8.72
N TYR A 219 -2.04 -11.29 8.80
CA TYR A 219 -3.01 -11.52 7.73
C TYR A 219 -2.71 -10.64 6.53
N THR A 220 -2.25 -11.25 5.44
CA THR A 220 -1.72 -10.57 4.26
C THR A 220 -2.74 -10.57 3.13
N VAL A 221 -3.66 -9.62 3.19
CA VAL A 221 -4.69 -9.41 2.16
C VAL A 221 -4.45 -8.16 1.31
N LEU A 222 -3.64 -7.23 1.81
CA LEU A 222 -3.19 -6.10 1.00
C LEU A 222 -2.34 -6.62 -0.15
N PRO A 223 -2.63 -6.19 -1.41
CA PRO A 223 -1.93 -6.74 -2.56
C PRO A 223 -0.42 -6.52 -2.50
N VAL A 224 0.37 -7.58 -2.64
CA VAL A 224 1.84 -7.51 -2.76
C VAL A 224 2.24 -6.79 -4.05
N SER A 225 1.35 -6.68 -5.03
CA SER A 225 1.53 -5.83 -6.22
C SER A 225 1.42 -4.33 -5.93
N HIS A 226 1.08 -3.94 -4.71
CA HIS A 226 1.07 -2.56 -4.24
C HIS A 226 2.15 -2.40 -3.17
N VAL A 227 2.86 -1.27 -3.18
CA VAL A 227 4.01 -1.02 -2.30
C VAL A 227 3.72 -1.19 -0.81
N TYR A 228 2.50 -0.89 -0.34
CA TYR A 228 2.11 -1.09 1.05
C TYR A 228 2.09 -2.58 1.40
N GLY A 229 1.44 -3.41 0.58
CA GLY A 229 1.46 -4.87 0.74
C GLY A 229 2.85 -5.46 0.58
N LEU A 230 3.64 -4.95 -0.36
CA LEU A 230 4.99 -5.42 -0.62
C LEU A 230 5.96 -5.12 0.52
N ALA A 231 6.19 -3.83 0.80
CA ALA A 231 7.28 -3.44 1.69
C ALA A 231 6.89 -3.51 3.17
N SER A 232 5.78 -2.85 3.56
CA SER A 232 5.41 -2.75 4.97
C SER A 232 4.78 -4.03 5.53
N VAL A 233 4.04 -4.80 4.70
CA VAL A 233 3.40 -6.04 5.16
C VAL A 233 4.27 -7.24 4.86
N CYS A 234 4.51 -7.55 3.58
CA CYS A 234 5.22 -8.76 3.18
C CYS A 234 6.70 -8.74 3.64
N LEU A 235 7.50 -7.82 3.11
CA LEU A 235 8.93 -7.75 3.44
C LEU A 235 9.16 -7.39 4.91
N GLY A 236 8.34 -6.50 5.51
CA GLY A 236 8.45 -6.16 6.93
C GLY A 236 8.22 -7.35 7.85
N SER A 237 7.22 -8.18 7.56
CA SER A 237 6.95 -9.39 8.34
C SER A 237 8.04 -10.44 8.16
N LEU A 238 8.46 -10.70 6.92
CA LEU A 238 9.56 -11.64 6.66
C LEU A 238 10.87 -11.17 7.31
N TYR A 239 11.17 -9.85 7.24
CA TYR A 239 12.35 -9.28 7.88
C TYR A 239 12.33 -9.45 9.39
N ALA A 240 11.16 -9.36 10.03
CA ALA A 240 11.00 -9.57 11.47
C ALA A 240 10.96 -11.06 11.88
N GLY A 241 10.86 -11.98 10.94
CA GLY A 241 10.74 -13.42 11.21
C GLY A 241 9.32 -13.89 11.50
N ALA A 242 8.30 -13.07 11.23
CA ALA A 242 6.89 -13.40 11.45
C ALA A 242 6.33 -14.35 10.37
N THR A 243 5.17 -14.94 10.63
CA THR A 243 4.42 -15.76 9.68
C THR A 243 3.44 -14.91 8.87
N LEU A 244 3.45 -15.03 7.54
CA LEU A 244 2.44 -14.44 6.67
C LEU A 244 1.32 -15.45 6.37
N ARG A 245 0.07 -15.12 6.74
CA ARG A 245 -1.13 -15.83 6.29
C ARG A 245 -1.66 -15.12 5.05
N LEU A 246 -1.40 -15.69 3.89
CA LEU A 246 -1.73 -15.11 2.59
C LEU A 246 -3.22 -15.26 2.29
N ALA A 247 -3.82 -14.20 1.77
CA ALA A 247 -5.16 -14.20 1.24
C ALA A 247 -5.13 -13.52 -0.15
N PRO A 248 -5.59 -14.19 -1.22
CA PRO A 248 -5.52 -13.64 -2.58
C PRO A 248 -6.42 -12.42 -2.74
N ARG A 249 -7.59 -12.42 -2.06
CA ARG A 249 -8.60 -11.36 -2.15
C ARG A 249 -9.18 -11.03 -0.78
N TYR A 250 -9.59 -9.78 -0.64
CA TYR A 250 -10.34 -9.37 0.54
C TYR A 250 -11.75 -9.97 0.52
N SER A 251 -12.10 -10.61 1.63
CA SER A 251 -13.44 -11.07 1.96
C SER A 251 -13.66 -10.81 3.45
N PRO A 252 -14.72 -10.08 3.85
CA PRO A 252 -15.03 -9.85 5.25
C PRO A 252 -15.16 -11.15 6.06
N GLU A 253 -15.81 -12.17 5.47
CA GLU A 253 -15.95 -13.48 6.12
C GLU A 253 -14.60 -14.19 6.30
N ALA A 254 -13.74 -14.18 5.28
CA ALA A 254 -12.42 -14.79 5.41
C ALA A 254 -11.56 -14.09 6.48
N VAL A 255 -11.63 -12.76 6.57
CA VAL A 255 -10.96 -11.98 7.63
C VAL A 255 -11.51 -12.39 9.01
N ARG A 256 -12.84 -12.47 9.16
CA ARG A 256 -13.50 -12.87 10.40
C ARG A 256 -13.02 -14.24 10.87
N VAL A 257 -13.02 -15.24 9.97
CA VAL A 257 -12.56 -16.60 10.25
C VAL A 257 -11.08 -16.61 10.63
N ALA A 258 -10.23 -15.94 9.86
CA ALA A 258 -8.79 -15.91 10.13
C ALA A 258 -8.47 -15.29 11.51
N LEU A 259 -9.14 -14.19 11.87
CA LEU A 259 -8.97 -13.54 13.17
C LEU A 259 -9.49 -14.38 14.33
N ALA A 260 -10.60 -15.13 14.11
CA ALA A 260 -11.18 -15.97 15.15
C ALA A 260 -10.39 -17.26 15.41
N ASP A 261 -9.94 -17.93 14.36
CA ASP A 261 -9.56 -19.34 14.40
C ASP A 261 -8.10 -19.62 13.95
N GLU A 262 -7.47 -18.72 13.15
CA GLU A 262 -6.15 -18.96 12.56
C GLU A 262 -4.99 -18.25 13.29
N ARG A 263 -5.20 -17.82 14.55
CA ARG A 263 -4.18 -17.20 15.41
C ARG A 263 -3.58 -15.90 14.88
N VAL A 264 -4.28 -15.19 13.99
CA VAL A 264 -3.82 -13.90 13.46
C VAL A 264 -3.64 -12.89 14.59
N THR A 265 -2.48 -12.25 14.63
CA THR A 265 -2.10 -11.25 15.65
C THR A 265 -2.08 -9.83 15.10
N ILE A 266 -1.91 -9.69 13.78
CA ILE A 266 -1.79 -8.41 13.09
C ILE A 266 -2.74 -8.37 11.90
N PHE A 267 -3.60 -7.35 11.86
CA PHE A 267 -4.45 -7.05 10.72
C PHE A 267 -4.19 -5.64 10.21
N GLN A 268 -3.72 -5.54 8.97
CA GLN A 268 -3.46 -4.29 8.28
C GLN A 268 -4.39 -4.18 7.08
N GLY A 269 -5.09 -3.06 6.96
CA GLY A 269 -6.07 -2.83 5.91
C GLY A 269 -6.08 -1.39 5.41
N VAL A 270 -7.05 -1.11 4.56
CA VAL A 270 -7.46 0.25 4.19
C VAL A 270 -8.79 0.55 4.89
N PRO A 271 -9.20 1.83 5.07
CA PRO A 271 -10.45 2.16 5.77
C PRO A 271 -11.67 1.38 5.27
N ALA A 272 -11.82 1.24 3.94
CA ALA A 272 -12.92 0.50 3.33
C ALA A 272 -12.97 -0.99 3.73
N MET A 273 -11.83 -1.63 3.99
CA MET A 273 -11.79 -3.03 4.46
C MET A 273 -12.34 -3.12 5.88
N HIS A 274 -11.94 -2.20 6.77
CA HIS A 274 -12.45 -2.16 8.13
C HIS A 274 -13.96 -1.86 8.15
N ALA A 275 -14.43 -0.90 7.36
CA ALA A 275 -15.85 -0.57 7.23
C ALA A 275 -16.68 -1.78 6.78
N LYS A 276 -16.26 -2.47 5.71
CA LYS A 276 -16.94 -3.66 5.19
C LYS A 276 -16.94 -4.84 6.17
N LEU A 277 -15.88 -4.97 6.99
CA LEU A 277 -15.87 -6.01 8.03
C LEU A 277 -16.90 -5.70 9.13
N LEU A 278 -16.99 -4.45 9.58
CA LEU A 278 -18.01 -4.05 10.57
C LEU A 278 -19.42 -4.21 10.04
N GLU A 279 -19.66 -3.82 8.80
CA GLU A 279 -20.94 -4.01 8.11
C GLU A 279 -21.32 -5.50 8.04
N HIS A 280 -20.38 -6.36 7.63
CA HIS A 280 -20.59 -7.81 7.54
C HIS A 280 -20.95 -8.42 8.89
N LEU A 281 -20.24 -8.05 9.96
CA LEU A 281 -20.53 -8.49 11.32
C LEU A 281 -21.95 -8.10 11.75
N HIS A 282 -22.35 -6.86 11.47
CA HIS A 282 -23.66 -6.34 11.82
C HIS A 282 -24.77 -7.05 11.02
N THR A 283 -24.64 -7.12 9.70
CA THR A 283 -25.65 -7.70 8.80
C THR A 283 -25.93 -9.16 9.08
N HIS A 284 -24.88 -9.94 9.44
CA HIS A 284 -25.02 -11.38 9.68
C HIS A 284 -25.17 -11.73 11.17
N GLY A 285 -25.21 -10.74 12.06
CA GLY A 285 -25.32 -10.97 13.50
C GLY A 285 -24.12 -11.72 14.10
N HIS A 286 -22.94 -11.63 13.47
CA HIS A 286 -21.74 -12.30 13.95
C HIS A 286 -21.15 -11.57 15.16
N ALA A 287 -20.88 -12.32 16.23
CA ALA A 287 -20.08 -11.79 17.33
C ALA A 287 -18.62 -11.62 16.89
N TRP A 288 -18.02 -10.49 17.28
CA TRP A 288 -16.58 -10.27 17.09
C TRP A 288 -15.76 -11.23 17.95
N ARG A 289 -14.82 -11.91 17.31
CA ARG A 289 -13.86 -12.80 17.98
C ARG A 289 -12.50 -12.69 17.31
N ALA A 290 -11.53 -12.17 18.05
CA ALA A 290 -10.14 -12.05 17.59
C ALA A 290 -9.19 -12.17 18.79
N PRO A 291 -9.08 -13.36 19.41
CA PRO A 291 -8.44 -13.55 20.73
C PRO A 291 -6.94 -13.25 20.73
N ARG A 292 -6.31 -13.19 19.57
CA ARG A 292 -4.88 -12.96 19.41
C ARG A 292 -4.54 -11.61 18.77
N LEU A 293 -5.52 -10.86 18.28
CA LEU A 293 -5.28 -9.58 17.63
C LEU A 293 -4.67 -8.60 18.64
N ARG A 294 -3.43 -8.18 18.36
CA ARG A 294 -2.72 -7.20 19.19
C ARG A 294 -2.47 -5.88 18.48
N PHE A 295 -2.56 -5.86 17.14
CA PHE A 295 -2.25 -4.70 16.32
C PHE A 295 -3.19 -4.63 15.12
N ALA A 296 -3.88 -3.49 15.01
CA ALA A 296 -4.69 -3.12 13.85
C ALA A 296 -4.17 -1.83 13.24
N TYR A 297 -4.15 -1.74 11.91
CA TYR A 297 -3.59 -0.60 11.19
C TYR A 297 -4.40 -0.28 9.95
N SER A 298 -4.60 1.01 9.71
CA SER A 298 -5.22 1.54 8.51
C SER A 298 -4.25 2.46 7.76
N GLY A 299 -4.21 2.34 6.43
CA GLY A 299 -3.35 3.18 5.60
C GLY A 299 -3.82 3.22 4.15
N GLY A 300 -3.15 4.02 3.31
CA GLY A 300 -3.41 4.11 1.87
C GLY A 300 -4.61 4.96 1.44
N SER A 301 -5.45 5.37 2.39
CA SER A 301 -6.57 6.30 2.17
C SER A 301 -6.86 7.07 3.46
N PRO A 302 -7.51 8.24 3.39
CA PRO A 302 -7.91 8.98 4.59
C PRO A 302 -8.80 8.13 5.50
N LEU A 303 -8.51 8.20 6.81
CA LEU A 303 -9.31 7.56 7.86
C LEU A 303 -10.20 8.61 8.51
N ASP A 304 -11.49 8.34 8.65
CA ASP A 304 -12.41 9.22 9.39
C ASP A 304 -12.54 8.82 10.86
N ALA A 305 -12.96 9.78 11.68
CA ALA A 305 -13.01 9.62 13.13
C ALA A 305 -14.11 8.64 13.59
N ASP A 306 -15.27 8.62 12.91
CA ASP A 306 -16.37 7.72 13.26
C ASP A 306 -15.99 6.26 12.97
N LEU A 307 -15.47 5.98 11.76
CA LEU A 307 -14.98 4.65 11.42
C LEU A 307 -13.91 4.19 12.42
N LYS A 308 -12.93 5.06 12.73
CA LYS A 308 -11.89 4.76 13.71
C LYS A 308 -12.50 4.35 15.06
N ALA A 309 -13.39 5.16 15.60
CA ALA A 309 -14.04 4.90 16.90
C ALA A 309 -14.87 3.59 16.88
N ARG A 310 -15.59 3.31 15.80
CA ARG A 310 -16.34 2.06 15.65
C ARG A 310 -15.43 0.84 15.59
N VAL A 311 -14.35 0.91 14.80
CA VAL A 311 -13.36 -0.18 14.69
C VAL A 311 -12.71 -0.46 16.04
N GLU A 312 -12.21 0.56 16.74
CA GLU A 312 -11.56 0.40 18.04
C GLU A 312 -12.50 -0.20 19.09
N ARG A 313 -13.77 0.23 19.09
CA ARG A 313 -14.78 -0.33 19.99
C ARG A 313 -15.02 -1.83 19.73
N VAL A 314 -15.07 -2.25 18.46
CA VAL A 314 -15.33 -3.65 18.09
C VAL A 314 -14.07 -4.49 18.28
N TYR A 315 -12.90 -4.00 17.80
CA TYR A 315 -11.66 -4.79 17.84
C TYR A 315 -11.07 -4.91 19.25
N GLY A 316 -11.34 -3.94 20.12
CA GLY A 316 -10.76 -3.90 21.47
C GLY A 316 -9.28 -3.53 21.50
N VAL A 317 -8.73 -3.07 20.37
CA VAL A 317 -7.36 -2.58 20.22
C VAL A 317 -7.35 -1.25 19.45
N PRO A 318 -6.35 -0.38 19.65
CA PRO A 318 -6.22 0.86 18.89
C PRO A 318 -6.11 0.58 17.37
N LEU A 319 -6.74 1.43 16.57
CA LEU A 319 -6.53 1.46 15.12
C LEU A 319 -5.44 2.48 14.79
N HIS A 320 -4.25 1.97 14.56
CA HIS A 320 -3.11 2.80 14.15
C HIS A 320 -3.27 3.30 12.72
N ASN A 321 -2.62 4.41 12.41
CA ASN A 321 -2.69 5.06 11.11
C ASN A 321 -1.30 5.46 10.63
N GLY A 322 -1.15 5.72 9.34
CA GLY A 322 0.07 6.23 8.74
C GLY A 322 -0.13 6.66 7.30
N TYR A 323 0.88 7.34 6.79
CA TYR A 323 0.87 7.92 5.47
C TYR A 323 2.14 7.56 4.69
N GLY A 324 1.97 7.46 3.40
CA GLY A 324 3.03 7.26 2.44
C GLY A 324 2.50 7.04 1.03
N MET A 325 3.43 6.89 0.10
CA MET A 325 3.14 6.74 -1.32
C MET A 325 4.13 5.76 -1.96
N THR A 326 3.87 5.35 -3.20
CA THR A 326 4.77 4.40 -3.88
C THR A 326 6.19 4.94 -4.00
N GLU A 327 6.33 6.22 -4.28
CA GLU A 327 7.59 6.94 -4.43
C GLU A 327 8.40 7.06 -3.13
N SER A 328 7.80 6.68 -1.98
CA SER A 328 8.46 6.65 -0.66
C SER A 328 8.53 5.26 -0.01
N SER A 329 8.29 4.17 -0.73
CA SER A 329 8.58 2.75 -0.45
C SER A 329 7.83 2.03 0.70
N PRO A 330 6.63 2.30 1.19
CA PRO A 330 5.81 3.50 1.04
C PRO A 330 5.92 4.50 2.18
N THR A 331 6.39 4.09 3.39
CA THR A 331 6.09 4.76 4.66
C THR A 331 6.88 6.05 4.85
N ILE A 332 6.16 7.12 5.11
CA ILE A 332 6.69 8.44 5.51
C ILE A 332 6.43 8.67 6.99
N THR A 333 5.16 8.53 7.42
CA THR A 333 4.76 8.73 8.82
C THR A 333 3.99 7.54 9.37
N GLN A 334 3.98 7.39 10.69
CA GLN A 334 3.21 6.37 11.39
C GLN A 334 2.86 6.82 12.81
N THR A 335 1.68 6.44 13.30
CA THR A 335 1.31 6.63 14.71
C THR A 335 2.14 5.71 15.60
N PRO A 336 2.68 6.20 16.74
CA PRO A 336 3.46 5.38 17.65
C PRO A 336 2.62 4.25 18.27
N LEU A 337 3.21 3.06 18.43
CA LEU A 337 2.53 1.92 19.04
C LEU A 337 2.16 2.18 20.52
N ASP A 338 3.08 2.79 21.27
CA ASP A 338 2.91 3.04 22.71
C ASP A 338 2.12 4.31 23.03
N ALA A 339 1.84 5.13 22.02
CA ALA A 339 1.05 6.35 22.15
C ALA A 339 0.02 6.42 21.02
N PRO A 340 -0.98 5.52 21.03
CA PRO A 340 -2.04 5.52 20.02
C PRO A 340 -2.78 6.86 20.06
N ARG A 341 -3.11 7.40 18.90
CA ARG A 341 -3.80 8.69 18.79
C ARG A 341 -5.30 8.52 18.82
N ALA A 342 -5.98 9.43 19.50
CA ALA A 342 -7.43 9.50 19.49
C ALA A 342 -7.97 10.13 18.19
N ASP A 343 -7.16 10.98 17.53
CA ASP A 343 -7.49 11.62 16.26
C ASP A 343 -7.15 10.74 15.04
N CYS A 344 -7.37 11.27 13.85
CA CYS A 344 -7.05 10.62 12.57
C CYS A 344 -5.73 11.10 11.96
N SER A 345 -4.84 11.72 12.74
CA SER A 345 -3.51 12.05 12.26
C SER A 345 -2.75 10.80 11.81
N VAL A 346 -1.83 10.98 10.89
CA VAL A 346 -0.99 9.90 10.37
C VAL A 346 0.31 9.72 11.15
N GLY A 347 0.37 10.28 12.36
CA GLY A 347 1.52 10.20 13.25
C GLY A 347 2.67 11.12 12.84
N THR A 348 3.90 10.71 13.18
CA THR A 348 5.12 11.48 12.95
C THR A 348 6.01 10.78 11.90
N PRO A 349 6.97 11.48 11.28
CA PRO A 349 7.94 10.85 10.38
C PRO A 349 8.63 9.65 11.03
N ILE A 350 8.80 8.58 10.26
CA ILE A 350 9.54 7.40 10.74
C ILE A 350 11.03 7.75 10.88
N PRO A 351 11.78 7.12 11.79
CA PRO A 351 13.20 7.36 11.96
C PRO A 351 13.96 7.26 10.63
N GLY A 352 14.81 8.25 10.34
CA GLY A 352 15.58 8.35 9.10
C GLY A 352 14.89 9.02 7.92
N VAL A 353 13.65 9.44 8.10
CA VAL A 353 12.92 10.25 7.11
C VAL A 353 12.83 11.70 7.59
N GLU A 354 13.41 12.59 6.81
CA GLU A 354 13.25 14.03 6.97
C GLU A 354 11.97 14.47 6.26
N MET A 355 11.20 15.34 6.91
CA MET A 355 9.95 15.85 6.36
C MET A 355 9.85 17.36 6.58
N ARG A 356 9.38 18.07 5.56
CA ARG A 356 9.04 19.50 5.62
C ARG A 356 7.62 19.68 5.10
N ILE A 357 6.94 20.70 5.60
CA ILE A 357 5.68 21.18 5.03
C ILE A 357 5.94 22.57 4.50
N VAL A 358 5.77 22.77 3.19
CA VAL A 358 6.21 23.97 2.49
C VAL A 358 5.08 24.67 1.76
N ALA A 359 5.17 26.00 1.70
CA ALA A 359 4.35 26.85 0.85
C ALA A 359 4.73 26.69 -0.64
N PRO A 360 3.94 27.23 -1.59
CA PRO A 360 4.22 27.16 -3.02
C PRO A 360 5.60 27.73 -3.44
N ASP A 361 6.11 28.70 -2.69
CA ASP A 361 7.46 29.28 -2.90
C ASP A 361 8.60 28.42 -2.35
N GLY A 362 8.28 27.32 -1.66
CA GLY A 362 9.24 26.38 -1.06
C GLY A 362 9.70 26.73 0.35
N ALA A 363 9.19 27.82 0.94
CA ALA A 363 9.44 28.16 2.33
C ALA A 363 8.67 27.24 3.29
N ASP A 364 9.24 26.94 4.47
CA ASP A 364 8.52 26.19 5.48
C ASP A 364 7.32 26.98 6.01
N VAL A 365 6.18 26.30 6.13
CA VAL A 365 4.99 26.91 6.73
C VAL A 365 5.05 26.83 8.27
N PRO A 366 4.46 27.80 8.99
CA PRO A 366 4.28 27.70 10.43
C PRO A 366 3.50 26.43 10.82
N ARG A 367 3.76 25.90 12.02
CA ARG A 367 2.98 24.78 12.56
C ARG A 367 1.49 25.12 12.62
N GLY A 368 0.67 24.17 12.22
CA GLY A 368 -0.80 24.33 12.11
C GLY A 368 -1.26 24.84 10.75
N GLU A 369 -0.39 25.45 9.95
CA GLU A 369 -0.72 25.86 8.60
C GLU A 369 -0.58 24.72 7.59
N VAL A 370 -1.33 24.80 6.51
CA VAL A 370 -1.34 23.79 5.44
C VAL A 370 -0.32 24.13 4.37
N GLY A 371 0.52 23.14 4.03
CA GLY A 371 1.46 23.21 2.93
C GLY A 371 1.69 21.85 2.29
N GLU A 372 2.53 21.79 1.26
CA GLU A 372 2.89 20.55 0.60
C GLU A 372 3.93 19.77 1.42
N ILE A 373 3.71 18.47 1.58
CA ILE A 373 4.70 17.58 2.19
C ILE A 373 5.86 17.38 1.23
N ARG A 374 7.07 17.63 1.70
CA ARG A 374 8.33 17.20 1.07
C ARG A 374 9.08 16.26 1.99
N VAL A 375 9.67 15.21 1.42
CA VAL A 375 10.38 14.19 2.18
C VAL A 375 11.74 13.88 1.58
N ARG A 376 12.71 13.54 2.45
CA ARG A 376 14.04 13.07 2.08
C ARG A 376 14.44 11.92 3.00
N GLY A 377 15.03 10.87 2.44
CA GLY A 377 15.48 9.73 3.23
C GLY A 377 15.76 8.48 2.42
N PRO A 378 16.18 7.40 3.08
CA PRO A 378 16.49 6.13 2.42
C PRO A 378 15.26 5.46 1.78
N ASN A 379 14.05 5.93 2.08
CA ASN A 379 12.79 5.45 1.52
C ASN A 379 12.44 6.07 0.16
N VAL A 380 13.11 7.14 -0.27
CA VAL A 380 12.80 7.83 -1.53
C VAL A 380 13.24 6.99 -2.72
N MET A 381 12.37 6.87 -3.72
CA MET A 381 12.58 6.10 -4.96
C MET A 381 13.85 6.49 -5.73
N LEU A 382 14.32 5.59 -6.60
CA LEU A 382 15.38 5.90 -7.58
C LEU A 382 14.90 6.86 -8.68
N GLY A 383 13.60 6.89 -8.94
CA GLY A 383 12.96 7.71 -9.98
C GLY A 383 11.87 6.95 -10.72
N TYR A 384 11.34 7.59 -11.77
CA TYR A 384 10.37 6.96 -12.67
C TYR A 384 11.10 6.32 -13.85
N TYR A 385 10.81 5.05 -14.09
CA TYR A 385 11.41 4.27 -15.18
C TYR A 385 11.15 4.90 -16.53
N ARG A 386 12.24 5.15 -17.30
CA ARG A 386 12.23 5.78 -18.61
C ARG A 386 11.48 7.13 -18.66
N ASN A 387 11.48 7.86 -17.54
CA ASN A 387 10.84 9.17 -17.47
C ASN A 387 11.67 10.14 -16.60
N ALA A 388 12.79 10.58 -17.16
CA ALA A 388 13.72 11.48 -16.46
C ALA A 388 13.09 12.84 -16.13
N ASP A 389 12.20 13.36 -17.00
CA ASP A 389 11.52 14.64 -16.75
C ASP A 389 10.58 14.56 -15.56
N ALA A 390 9.76 13.49 -15.48
CA ALA A 390 8.91 13.28 -14.31
C ALA A 390 9.74 13.05 -13.04
N THR A 391 10.90 12.39 -13.14
CA THR A 391 11.81 12.19 -12.01
C THR A 391 12.35 13.53 -11.51
N ARG A 392 12.87 14.39 -12.39
CA ARG A 392 13.37 15.74 -12.03
C ARG A 392 12.27 16.64 -11.47
N ALA A 393 11.05 16.50 -11.95
CA ALA A 393 9.91 17.25 -11.43
C ALA A 393 9.47 16.78 -10.04
N ALA A 394 9.69 15.49 -9.69
CA ALA A 394 9.28 14.92 -8.42
C ALA A 394 10.39 14.96 -7.35
N VAL A 395 11.64 14.73 -7.74
CA VAL A 395 12.78 14.67 -6.81
C VAL A 395 13.79 15.74 -7.18
N SER A 396 14.04 16.65 -6.23
CA SER A 396 15.03 17.72 -6.39
C SER A 396 16.47 17.18 -6.37
N PRO A 397 17.46 17.94 -6.87
CA PRO A 397 18.87 17.51 -6.90
C PRO A 397 19.45 17.20 -5.51
N ASP A 398 18.95 17.81 -4.46
CA ASP A 398 19.31 17.57 -3.05
C ASP A 398 18.48 16.46 -2.38
N GLY A 399 17.70 15.70 -3.14
CA GLY A 399 17.03 14.48 -2.74
C GLY A 399 15.65 14.66 -2.09
N TRP A 400 15.04 15.85 -2.15
CA TRP A 400 13.69 16.05 -1.66
C TRP A 400 12.64 15.60 -2.67
N LEU A 401 11.78 14.68 -2.26
CA LEU A 401 10.60 14.23 -3.00
C LEU A 401 9.43 15.18 -2.68
N SER A 402 8.88 15.82 -3.71
CA SER A 402 7.59 16.53 -3.66
C SER A 402 6.46 15.51 -3.78
N THR A 403 5.66 15.39 -2.72
CA THR A 403 4.62 14.36 -2.67
C THR A 403 3.35 14.74 -3.44
N GLY A 404 3.11 16.05 -3.61
CA GLY A 404 1.86 16.60 -4.11
C GLY A 404 0.69 16.45 -3.12
N ASP A 405 0.95 15.97 -1.90
CA ASP A 405 -0.04 15.87 -0.84
C ASP A 405 0.10 17.06 0.13
N LEU A 406 -1.03 17.60 0.54
CA LEU A 406 -1.12 18.74 1.46
C LEU A 406 -1.38 18.25 2.88
N ALA A 407 -0.71 18.84 3.84
CA ALA A 407 -0.86 18.50 5.25
C ALA A 407 -0.59 19.70 6.16
N ARG A 408 -0.98 19.59 7.41
CA ARG A 408 -0.52 20.43 8.51
C ARG A 408 0.20 19.59 9.55
N GLN A 409 1.12 20.19 10.29
CA GLN A 409 1.79 19.58 11.43
C GLN A 409 1.36 20.25 12.72
N ASP A 410 0.84 19.46 13.65
CA ASP A 410 0.40 19.92 14.95
C ASP A 410 1.59 20.24 15.88
N ALA A 411 1.32 20.86 17.03
CA ALA A 411 2.35 21.29 17.99
C ALA A 411 3.20 20.12 18.52
N ASP A 412 2.61 18.91 18.64
CA ASP A 412 3.26 17.68 19.06
C ASP A 412 4.03 16.95 17.93
N GLY A 413 4.04 17.54 16.73
CA GLY A 413 4.71 17.00 15.55
C GLY A 413 3.88 16.00 14.74
N ALA A 414 2.66 15.68 15.15
CA ALA A 414 1.77 14.81 14.40
C ALA A 414 1.30 15.47 13.10
N VAL A 415 1.14 14.67 12.06
CA VAL A 415 0.77 15.14 10.71
C VAL A 415 -0.68 14.79 10.43
N THR A 416 -1.44 15.76 9.93
CA THR A 416 -2.80 15.56 9.44
C THR A 416 -2.84 15.85 7.95
N ILE A 417 -3.24 14.87 7.15
CA ILE A 417 -3.37 15.03 5.69
C ILE A 417 -4.62 15.88 5.40
N ALA A 418 -4.44 16.97 4.67
CA ALA A 418 -5.51 17.88 4.25
C ALA A 418 -6.07 17.52 2.86
N GLY A 419 -5.26 16.90 1.98
CA GLY A 419 -5.70 16.53 0.64
C GLY A 419 -4.55 16.45 -0.35
N ARG A 420 -4.88 16.58 -1.64
CA ARG A 420 -3.90 16.68 -2.72
C ARG A 420 -3.91 18.05 -3.35
N SER A 421 -2.74 18.57 -3.69
CA SER A 421 -2.61 19.88 -4.35
C SER A 421 -3.39 19.93 -5.68
N LYS A 422 -3.40 18.85 -6.45
CA LYS A 422 -4.14 18.72 -7.72
C LYS A 422 -5.64 18.48 -7.57
N GLU A 423 -6.11 18.16 -6.36
CA GLU A 423 -7.52 17.92 -6.04
C GLU A 423 -8.12 19.11 -5.25
N LEU A 424 -7.30 20.09 -4.89
CA LEU A 424 -7.73 21.30 -4.22
C LEU A 424 -8.75 22.02 -5.10
N ILE A 425 -9.90 22.35 -4.54
CA ILE A 425 -10.98 23.06 -5.22
C ILE A 425 -10.89 24.54 -4.84
N ILE A 426 -10.77 25.41 -5.82
CA ILE A 426 -10.70 26.87 -5.59
C ILE A 426 -12.08 27.45 -5.88
N ARG A 427 -12.89 27.62 -4.83
CA ARG A 427 -14.23 28.17 -4.95
C ARG A 427 -14.29 29.62 -4.45
N SER A 428 -14.52 30.53 -5.35
CA SER A 428 -14.63 31.97 -5.04
C SER A 428 -13.40 32.53 -4.27
N GLY A 429 -12.20 32.03 -4.62
CA GLY A 429 -10.94 32.39 -3.97
C GLY A 429 -10.64 31.66 -2.65
N PHE A 430 -11.52 30.77 -2.20
CA PHE A 430 -11.31 29.96 -1.01
C PHE A 430 -10.85 28.55 -1.37
N ASN A 431 -9.86 28.05 -0.64
CA ASN A 431 -9.41 26.66 -0.73
C ASN A 431 -10.43 25.74 -0.06
N VAL A 432 -10.97 24.79 -0.82
CA VAL A 432 -11.80 23.69 -0.32
C VAL A 432 -11.05 22.38 -0.51
N TYR A 433 -10.77 21.72 0.59
CA TYR A 433 -10.11 20.44 0.60
C TYR A 433 -11.15 19.32 0.51
N PRO A 434 -11.16 18.48 -0.56
CA PRO A 434 -12.14 17.42 -0.72
C PRO A 434 -12.27 16.51 0.50
N VAL A 435 -11.15 16.15 1.13
CA VAL A 435 -11.11 15.28 2.31
C VAL A 435 -11.95 15.82 3.47
N GLU A 436 -11.97 17.16 3.67
CA GLU A 436 -12.77 17.77 4.73
C GLU A 436 -14.27 17.59 4.50
N VAL A 437 -14.70 17.73 3.25
CA VAL A 437 -16.11 17.54 2.87
C VAL A 437 -16.49 16.06 2.92
N GLU A 438 -15.60 15.17 2.47
CA GLU A 438 -15.74 13.72 2.54
C GLU A 438 -15.91 13.23 3.99
N GLN A 439 -15.10 13.75 4.92
CA GLN A 439 -15.21 13.41 6.35
C GLN A 439 -16.57 13.78 6.93
N VAL A 440 -17.10 14.94 6.56
CA VAL A 440 -18.44 15.36 7.02
C VAL A 440 -19.54 14.46 6.47
N LEU A 441 -19.46 14.08 5.20
CA LEU A 441 -20.43 13.17 4.58
C LEU A 441 -20.30 11.73 5.15
N ASN A 442 -19.09 11.24 5.35
CA ASN A 442 -18.84 9.91 5.92
C ASN A 442 -19.31 9.77 7.38
N ALA A 443 -19.44 10.89 8.10
CA ALA A 443 -20.01 10.92 9.45
C ALA A 443 -21.55 10.82 9.47
N HIS A 444 -22.23 10.82 8.30
CA HIS A 444 -23.67 10.59 8.24
C HIS A 444 -23.97 9.09 8.46
N PRO A 445 -24.98 8.73 9.29
CA PRO A 445 -25.26 7.33 9.63
C PRO A 445 -25.52 6.42 8.43
N ASP A 446 -26.13 6.96 7.39
CA ASP A 446 -26.51 6.23 6.17
C ASP A 446 -25.41 6.18 5.10
N VAL A 447 -24.29 6.88 5.27
CA VAL A 447 -23.22 6.94 4.29
C VAL A 447 -22.14 5.91 4.61
N VAL A 448 -21.87 5.02 3.67
CA VAL A 448 -20.74 4.06 3.73
C VAL A 448 -19.44 4.75 3.32
N GLN A 449 -19.50 5.51 2.22
CA GLN A 449 -18.33 6.20 1.68
C GLN A 449 -18.75 7.40 0.82
N ALA A 450 -17.97 8.48 0.89
CA ALA A 450 -18.12 9.66 0.06
C ALA A 450 -16.83 9.96 -0.71
N ALA A 451 -16.98 10.58 -1.88
CA ALA A 451 -15.89 11.12 -2.66
C ALA A 451 -16.28 12.50 -3.21
N VAL A 452 -15.36 13.44 -3.15
CA VAL A 452 -15.58 14.83 -3.56
C VAL A 452 -14.58 15.24 -4.63
N ILE A 453 -15.10 15.91 -5.67
CA ILE A 453 -14.31 16.46 -6.77
C ILE A 453 -14.68 17.92 -7.03
N GLY A 454 -13.75 18.66 -7.61
CA GLY A 454 -14.01 19.97 -8.21
C GLY A 454 -14.54 19.83 -9.63
N ARG A 455 -15.49 20.69 -9.98
CA ARG A 455 -15.93 20.91 -11.34
C ARG A 455 -15.71 22.37 -11.72
N ALA A 456 -14.96 22.59 -12.80
CA ALA A 456 -14.78 23.93 -13.34
C ALA A 456 -16.12 24.47 -13.85
N VAL A 457 -16.43 25.69 -13.48
CA VAL A 457 -17.53 26.50 -13.98
C VAL A 457 -16.97 27.86 -14.38
N ASP A 458 -17.78 28.68 -15.04
CA ASP A 458 -17.31 29.97 -15.57
C ASP A 458 -16.66 30.85 -14.48
N GLY A 459 -15.34 31.01 -14.56
CA GLY A 459 -14.51 31.78 -13.62
C GLY A 459 -14.38 31.21 -12.19
N ASN A 460 -14.80 29.97 -11.93
CA ASN A 460 -14.84 29.40 -10.58
C ASN A 460 -14.78 27.86 -10.60
N GLU A 461 -14.85 27.23 -9.41
CA GLU A 461 -15.05 25.80 -9.25
C GLU A 461 -16.24 25.50 -8.32
N GLU A 462 -16.95 24.43 -8.62
CA GLU A 462 -18.01 23.89 -7.77
C GLU A 462 -17.54 22.60 -7.08
N VAL A 463 -18.03 22.41 -5.86
CA VAL A 463 -17.83 21.20 -5.08
C VAL A 463 -18.91 20.18 -5.44
N LEU A 464 -18.53 19.02 -5.97
CA LEU A 464 -19.44 17.91 -6.26
C LEU A 464 -19.12 16.74 -5.34
N ALA A 465 -20.16 16.18 -4.72
CA ALA A 465 -20.04 14.99 -3.88
C ALA A 465 -20.74 13.78 -4.51
N PHE A 466 -20.13 12.62 -4.33
CA PHE A 466 -20.69 11.32 -4.67
C PHE A 466 -20.70 10.47 -3.41
N VAL A 467 -21.81 9.82 -3.10
CA VAL A 467 -21.96 9.02 -1.89
C VAL A 467 -22.47 7.62 -2.22
N GLU A 468 -21.96 6.64 -1.48
CA GLU A 468 -22.45 5.28 -1.43
C GLU A 468 -23.21 5.12 -0.12
N LEU A 469 -24.47 4.73 -0.16
CA LEU A 469 -25.31 4.56 1.03
C LEU A 469 -25.22 3.12 1.55
N ALA A 470 -25.49 2.96 2.84
CA ALA A 470 -25.63 1.64 3.45
C ALA A 470 -26.81 0.88 2.85
N PRO A 471 -26.74 -0.46 2.77
CA PRO A 471 -27.84 -1.28 2.26
C PRO A 471 -29.15 -1.00 3.01
N GLY A 472 -30.19 -0.63 2.25
CA GLY A 472 -31.49 -0.28 2.80
C GLY A 472 -31.63 1.14 3.34
N ALA A 473 -30.57 1.93 3.33
CA ALA A 473 -30.64 3.35 3.67
C ALA A 473 -31.27 4.15 2.53
N THR A 474 -32.02 5.20 2.88
CA THR A 474 -32.78 6.03 1.93
C THR A 474 -32.56 7.51 2.14
N ALA A 475 -31.34 7.90 2.61
CA ALA A 475 -31.03 9.33 2.84
C ALA A 475 -31.29 10.13 1.56
N ALA A 476 -32.18 11.11 1.66
CA ALA A 476 -32.51 11.98 0.55
C ALA A 476 -31.39 13.00 0.31
N ASP A 477 -31.24 13.45 -0.94
CA ASP A 477 -30.30 14.52 -1.32
C ASP A 477 -30.43 15.76 -0.41
N ALA A 478 -31.67 16.20 -0.12
CA ALA A 478 -31.95 17.32 0.77
C ALA A 478 -31.45 17.09 2.21
N GLU A 479 -31.49 15.86 2.71
CA GLU A 479 -31.00 15.51 4.04
C GLU A 479 -29.48 15.59 4.12
N LEU A 480 -28.77 15.04 3.12
CA LEU A 480 -27.32 15.13 3.03
C LEU A 480 -26.85 16.59 2.87
N HIS A 481 -27.58 17.40 2.09
CA HIS A 481 -27.32 18.84 2.01
C HIS A 481 -27.53 19.55 3.35
N ALA A 482 -28.61 19.25 4.07
CA ALA A 482 -28.87 19.82 5.40
C ALA A 482 -27.79 19.40 6.42
N TRP A 483 -27.33 18.14 6.35
CA TRP A 483 -26.22 17.64 7.16
C TRP A 483 -24.93 18.42 6.93
N CYS A 484 -24.57 18.63 5.67
CA CYS A 484 -23.42 19.46 5.30
C CYS A 484 -23.58 20.91 5.73
N ALA A 485 -24.78 21.46 5.60
CA ALA A 485 -25.05 22.87 5.93
C ALA A 485 -24.85 23.19 7.42
N GLN A 486 -25.06 22.24 8.30
CA GLN A 486 -24.85 22.39 9.75
C GLN A 486 -23.38 22.29 10.16
N ARG A 487 -22.50 21.74 9.31
CA ARG A 487 -21.12 21.35 9.66
C ARG A 487 -20.05 22.02 8.81
N LEU A 488 -20.42 22.56 7.64
CA LEU A 488 -19.49 23.17 6.69
C LEU A 488 -19.81 24.64 6.43
N ALA A 489 -18.77 25.44 6.29
CA ALA A 489 -18.89 26.81 5.80
C ALA A 489 -19.55 26.84 4.41
N PRO A 490 -20.30 27.88 4.05
CA PRO A 490 -21.07 27.94 2.79
C PRO A 490 -20.25 27.61 1.54
N TYR A 491 -19.00 28.08 1.46
CA TYR A 491 -18.13 27.86 0.29
C TYR A 491 -17.63 26.41 0.17
N LYS A 492 -17.66 25.61 1.26
CA LYS A 492 -17.26 24.20 1.28
C LYS A 492 -18.41 23.24 0.96
N ARG A 493 -19.65 23.71 1.02
CA ARG A 493 -20.84 22.87 0.84
C ARG A 493 -20.91 22.37 -0.59
N PRO A 494 -21.19 21.06 -0.82
CA PRO A 494 -21.42 20.54 -2.16
C PRO A 494 -22.52 21.31 -2.88
N ALA A 495 -22.30 21.65 -4.14
CA ALA A 495 -23.34 22.20 -5.02
C ALA A 495 -24.31 21.11 -5.45
N ARG A 496 -23.82 19.88 -5.57
CA ARG A 496 -24.61 18.67 -5.85
C ARG A 496 -24.09 17.50 -5.06
N ILE A 497 -24.99 16.63 -4.62
CA ILE A 497 -24.67 15.33 -4.03
C ILE A 497 -25.35 14.26 -4.89
N ARG A 498 -24.60 13.26 -5.34
CA ARG A 498 -25.15 12.15 -6.15
C ARG A 498 -24.95 10.85 -5.40
N VAL A 499 -26.02 10.11 -5.21
CA VAL A 499 -25.98 8.76 -4.66
C VAL A 499 -25.64 7.79 -5.79
N LEU A 500 -24.70 6.89 -5.55
CA LEU A 500 -24.29 5.81 -6.43
C LEU A 500 -24.43 4.47 -5.71
N ASP A 501 -24.73 3.41 -6.44
CA ASP A 501 -24.78 2.05 -5.88
C ASP A 501 -23.43 1.62 -5.32
N ALA A 502 -22.33 2.03 -5.97
CA ALA A 502 -20.96 1.86 -5.50
C ALA A 502 -20.05 2.93 -6.10
N LEU A 503 -19.10 3.40 -5.32
CA LEU A 503 -18.05 4.30 -5.82
C LEU A 503 -17.01 3.53 -6.64
N PRO A 504 -16.56 4.06 -7.81
CA PRO A 504 -15.51 3.41 -8.59
C PRO A 504 -14.21 3.34 -7.78
N ALA A 505 -13.72 2.12 -7.55
CA ALA A 505 -12.54 1.90 -6.73
C ALA A 505 -11.49 1.03 -7.44
N ALA A 506 -10.22 1.26 -7.12
CA ALA A 506 -9.11 0.39 -7.50
C ALA A 506 -9.16 -0.93 -6.71
N SER A 507 -8.33 -1.91 -7.14
CA SER A 507 -8.17 -3.18 -6.43
C SER A 507 -7.72 -3.05 -4.97
N THR A 508 -7.13 -1.91 -4.62
CA THR A 508 -6.72 -1.53 -3.26
C THR A 508 -7.86 -0.95 -2.42
N GLY A 509 -9.06 -0.75 -2.97
CA GLY A 509 -10.18 -0.08 -2.31
C GLY A 509 -10.13 1.45 -2.37
N LYS A 510 -9.11 2.04 -3.03
CA LYS A 510 -9.02 3.50 -3.21
C LYS A 510 -9.98 3.97 -4.27
N VAL A 511 -10.79 5.01 -3.97
CA VAL A 511 -11.73 5.62 -4.93
C VAL A 511 -10.99 6.24 -6.11
N LEU A 512 -11.47 5.95 -7.32
CA LEU A 512 -10.93 6.47 -8.58
C LEU A 512 -11.65 7.76 -8.98
N LYS A 513 -11.29 8.88 -8.33
CA LYS A 513 -11.94 10.18 -8.53
C LYS A 513 -11.96 10.65 -9.99
N HIS A 514 -10.97 10.25 -10.81
CA HIS A 514 -10.98 10.59 -12.23
C HIS A 514 -12.18 10.01 -12.97
N ARG A 515 -12.68 8.82 -12.59
CA ARG A 515 -13.91 8.22 -13.17
C ARG A 515 -15.19 8.94 -12.72
N LEU A 516 -15.16 9.63 -11.59
CA LEU A 516 -16.31 10.43 -11.13
C LEU A 516 -16.49 11.70 -11.97
N ARG A 517 -15.41 12.19 -12.61
CA ARG A 517 -15.50 13.37 -13.50
C ARG A 517 -16.39 13.13 -14.72
N ASP A 518 -16.42 11.87 -15.21
CA ASP A 518 -17.28 11.50 -16.33
C ASP A 518 -18.76 11.43 -15.93
N LEU A 519 -19.03 11.41 -14.62
CA LEU A 519 -20.38 11.41 -14.04
C LEU A 519 -20.82 12.79 -13.52
N ALA A 520 -19.97 13.81 -13.60
CA ALA A 520 -20.16 15.14 -12.98
C ALA A 520 -21.13 16.07 -13.73
#